data_f42ddc6e3f2b9664d880203a041580b6
#
_entry.id   f42ddc6e3f2b9664d880203a041580b6
#
_cell.length_a   1.000
_cell.length_b   1.000
_cell.length_c   1.000
_cell.angle_alpha   90.00
_cell.angle_beta   90.00
_cell.angle_gamma   90.00
#
_symmetry.space_group_name_H-M   'P 1'
#
loop_
_entity.id
_entity.type
_entity.pdbx_description
1 polymer ?
#
loop_
_entity_poly.entity_id
_entity_poly.type
_entity_poly.pdbx_seq_one_letter_code
_entity_poly.pdbx_strand_id
1 'polypeptide(L)'
;MKLYKLYLGKPLLIFYLVMLAVFVSVGVVGIVVGAIGKLSSEGPPVWVFVILVGFALFNAYMWLRFPFEIKVRDDSIIEFRSVFRRTTISPMEVKSVRAKRYALGFVDVVHQGGTVHLLNQMDGFHDFISTLKSLNPSVKIQGC
;
A
#
# COMPACT_ATOMS: atom_id res chain seq x y z
N MET A 1 15.91 15.42 -11.82
CA MET A 1 15.30 14.16 -11.29
C MET A 1 14.72 14.42 -9.90
N LYS A 2 13.41 14.22 -9.69
CA LYS A 2 12.75 14.37 -8.38
C LYS A 2 12.42 12.99 -7.82
N LEU A 3 12.61 12.82 -6.51
CA LEU A 3 12.40 11.56 -5.80
C LEU A 3 11.47 11.80 -4.61
N TYR A 4 10.35 11.07 -4.58
CA TYR A 4 9.38 11.12 -3.50
C TYR A 4 9.33 9.75 -2.83
N LYS A 5 9.45 9.71 -1.50
CA LYS A 5 9.44 8.45 -0.73
C LYS A 5 8.30 8.44 0.26
N LEU A 6 7.72 7.28 0.44
CA LEU A 6 6.75 7.08 1.51
C LEU A 6 7.49 7.17 2.85
N TYR A 7 7.14 8.16 3.66
CA TYR A 7 7.67 8.33 5.00
C TYR A 7 6.83 7.51 5.98
N LEU A 8 7.07 6.20 6.03
CA LEU A 8 6.67 5.46 7.22
C LEU A 8 7.74 5.70 8.28
N GLY A 9 7.39 6.42 9.34
CA GLY A 9 8.30 6.57 10.48
C GLY A 9 8.76 5.19 10.97
N LYS A 10 10.06 5.04 11.21
CA LYS A 10 10.64 3.77 11.69
C LYS A 10 9.84 3.12 12.84
N PRO A 11 9.34 3.89 13.85
CA PRO A 11 8.54 3.29 14.92
C PRO A 11 7.23 2.67 14.43
N LEU A 12 6.55 3.30 13.45
CA LEU A 12 5.31 2.77 12.89
C LEU A 12 5.56 1.48 12.09
N LEU A 13 6.64 1.43 11.32
CA LEU A 13 7.03 0.23 10.59
C LEU A 13 7.37 -0.92 11.55
N ILE A 14 8.14 -0.64 12.61
CA ILE A 14 8.47 -1.65 13.64
C ILE A 14 7.20 -2.14 14.32
N PHE A 15 6.33 -1.23 14.75
CA PHE A 15 5.03 -1.59 15.34
C PHE A 15 4.21 -2.49 14.42
N TYR A 16 4.11 -2.14 13.13
CA TYR A 16 3.39 -2.95 12.14
C TYR A 16 3.98 -4.35 12.00
N LEU A 17 5.31 -4.47 11.89
CA LEU A 17 5.99 -5.77 11.78
C LEU A 17 5.82 -6.63 13.04
N VAL A 18 5.90 -6.02 14.22
CA VAL A 18 5.65 -6.73 15.49
C VAL A 18 4.22 -7.24 15.57
N MET A 19 3.23 -6.39 15.25
CA MET A 19 1.82 -6.80 15.23
C MET A 19 1.56 -7.91 14.22
N LEU A 20 2.13 -7.83 13.02
CA LEU A 20 2.03 -8.87 12.00
C LEU A 20 2.62 -10.20 12.52
N ALA A 21 3.81 -10.17 13.13
CA ALA A 21 4.45 -11.35 13.68
C ALA A 21 3.61 -11.98 14.81
N VAL A 22 3.02 -11.16 15.69
CA VAL A 22 2.13 -11.63 16.75
C VAL A 22 0.89 -12.31 16.17
N PHE A 23 0.20 -11.69 15.22
CA PHE A 23 -1.01 -12.27 14.61
C PHE A 23 -0.72 -13.60 13.89
N VAL A 24 0.38 -13.66 13.15
CA VAL A 24 0.78 -14.90 12.47
C VAL A 24 1.14 -15.98 13.50
N SER A 25 1.91 -15.64 14.53
CA SER A 25 2.33 -16.60 15.58
C SER A 25 1.14 -17.16 16.35
N VAL A 26 0.23 -16.29 16.81
CA VAL A 26 -0.99 -16.69 17.53
C VAL A 26 -1.88 -17.56 16.62
N GLY A 27 -2.03 -17.17 15.37
CA GLY A 27 -2.82 -17.93 14.41
C GLY A 27 -2.24 -19.32 14.14
N VAL A 28 -0.94 -19.43 13.90
CA VAL A 28 -0.26 -20.72 13.67
C VAL A 28 -0.33 -21.61 14.90
N VAL A 29 -0.03 -21.08 16.08
CA VAL A 29 -0.15 -21.85 17.34
C VAL A 29 -1.58 -22.34 17.55
N GLY A 30 -2.59 -21.49 17.33
CA GLY A 30 -3.99 -21.86 17.44
C GLY A 30 -4.40 -22.98 16.48
N ILE A 31 -3.93 -22.93 15.21
CA ILE A 31 -4.16 -24.00 14.23
C ILE A 31 -3.52 -25.30 14.69
N VAL A 32 -2.25 -25.27 15.11
CA VAL A 32 -1.54 -26.49 15.57
C VAL A 32 -2.19 -27.09 16.80
N VAL A 33 -2.49 -26.29 17.82
CA VAL A 33 -3.16 -26.77 19.05
C VAL A 33 -4.55 -27.32 18.75
N GLY A 34 -5.29 -26.69 17.83
CA GLY A 34 -6.59 -27.18 17.38
C GLY A 34 -6.51 -28.50 16.61
N ALA A 35 -5.52 -28.63 15.72
CA ALA A 35 -5.32 -29.85 14.94
C ALA A 35 -4.95 -31.06 15.80
N ILE A 36 -4.24 -30.88 16.93
CA ILE A 36 -3.94 -31.96 17.87
C ILE A 36 -5.04 -32.20 18.92
N GLY A 37 -6.21 -31.55 18.76
CA GLY A 37 -7.39 -31.75 19.62
C GLY A 37 -7.23 -31.21 21.04
N LYS A 38 -6.26 -30.34 21.32
CA LYS A 38 -6.01 -29.75 22.63
C LYS A 38 -6.73 -28.42 22.88
N LEU A 39 -7.49 -27.89 21.92
CA LEU A 39 -8.37 -26.76 22.17
C LEU A 39 -9.54 -27.21 23.06
N SER A 40 -9.80 -26.45 24.13
CA SER A 40 -10.97 -26.69 24.95
C SER A 40 -12.25 -26.50 24.15
N SER A 41 -13.30 -27.23 24.47
CA SER A 41 -14.62 -27.08 23.84
C SER A 41 -15.21 -25.66 23.96
N GLU A 42 -14.74 -24.88 24.92
CA GLU A 42 -15.15 -23.50 25.17
C GLU A 42 -14.26 -22.47 24.45
N GLY A 43 -13.17 -22.93 23.80
CA GLY A 43 -12.25 -22.07 23.06
C GLY A 43 -12.75 -21.71 21.65
N PRO A 44 -12.09 -20.70 21.00
CA PRO A 44 -12.43 -20.35 19.63
C PRO A 44 -12.14 -21.51 18.69
N PRO A 45 -13.04 -21.77 17.71
CA PRO A 45 -12.84 -22.88 16.77
C PRO A 45 -11.65 -22.62 15.84
N VAL A 46 -11.01 -23.69 15.35
CA VAL A 46 -9.76 -23.65 14.54
C VAL A 46 -9.88 -22.71 13.33
N TRP A 47 -11.05 -22.62 12.70
CA TRP A 47 -11.26 -21.76 11.53
C TRP A 47 -11.03 -20.27 11.82
N VAL A 48 -11.23 -19.81 13.06
CA VAL A 48 -10.93 -18.43 13.48
C VAL A 48 -9.44 -18.12 13.32
N PHE A 49 -8.58 -19.07 13.69
CA PHE A 49 -7.13 -18.92 13.55
C PHE A 49 -6.68 -18.94 12.08
N VAL A 50 -7.36 -19.74 11.26
CA VAL A 50 -7.12 -19.77 9.80
C VAL A 50 -7.47 -18.41 9.18
N ILE A 51 -8.61 -17.83 9.57
CA ILE A 51 -8.99 -16.48 9.11
C ILE A 51 -7.99 -15.44 9.59
N LEU A 52 -7.53 -15.52 10.83
CA LEU A 52 -6.55 -14.60 11.40
C LEU A 52 -5.24 -14.58 10.60
N VAL A 53 -4.70 -15.77 10.29
CA VAL A 53 -3.49 -15.90 9.47
C VAL A 53 -3.76 -15.40 8.05
N GLY A 54 -4.88 -15.78 7.44
CA GLY A 54 -5.25 -15.34 6.10
C GLY A 54 -5.37 -13.80 6.01
N PHE A 55 -6.00 -13.19 7.00
CA PHE A 55 -6.11 -11.73 7.08
C PHE A 55 -4.75 -11.05 7.25
N ALA A 56 -3.88 -11.59 8.12
CA ALA A 56 -2.53 -11.06 8.33
C ALA A 56 -1.69 -11.14 7.05
N LEU A 57 -1.72 -12.27 6.34
CA LEU A 57 -1.01 -12.45 5.07
C LEU A 57 -1.56 -11.56 3.96
N PHE A 58 -2.90 -11.42 3.87
CA PHE A 58 -3.53 -10.51 2.92
C PHE A 58 -3.13 -9.07 3.17
N ASN A 59 -3.12 -8.65 4.43
CA ASN A 59 -2.72 -7.30 4.82
C ASN A 59 -1.25 -7.05 4.45
N ALA A 60 -0.34 -7.98 4.76
CA ALA A 60 1.07 -7.91 4.37
C ALA A 60 1.24 -7.80 2.85
N TYR A 61 0.52 -8.63 2.09
CA TYR A 61 0.53 -8.60 0.62
C TYR A 61 0.09 -7.23 0.08
N MET A 62 -1.00 -6.66 0.63
CA MET A 62 -1.47 -5.33 0.23
C MET A 62 -0.42 -4.26 0.46
N TRP A 63 0.23 -4.25 1.63
CA TRP A 63 1.31 -3.30 1.95
C TRP A 63 2.50 -3.41 0.99
N LEU A 64 2.92 -4.63 0.65
CA LEU A 64 4.03 -4.87 -0.27
C LEU A 64 3.72 -4.46 -1.71
N ARG A 65 2.44 -4.33 -2.05
CA ARG A 65 1.98 -3.90 -3.37
C ARG A 65 1.95 -2.39 -3.54
N PHE A 66 1.81 -1.61 -2.46
CA PHE A 66 1.82 -0.15 -2.53
C PHE A 66 3.20 0.39 -2.94
N PRO A 67 3.24 1.39 -3.82
CA PRO A 67 4.48 2.09 -4.14
C PRO A 67 5.01 2.83 -2.91
N PHE A 68 6.26 2.58 -2.58
CA PHE A 68 6.99 3.29 -1.53
C PHE A 68 7.89 4.38 -2.07
N GLU A 69 8.09 4.42 -3.39
CA GLU A 69 8.96 5.38 -4.05
C GLU A 69 8.36 5.81 -5.39
N ILE A 70 8.37 7.12 -5.65
CA ILE A 70 8.02 7.71 -6.94
C ILE A 70 9.23 8.47 -7.44
N LYS A 71 9.68 8.18 -8.64
CA LYS A 71 10.76 8.89 -9.33
C LYS A 71 10.18 9.61 -10.53
N VAL A 72 10.37 10.93 -10.58
CA VAL A 72 10.12 11.71 -11.79
C VAL A 72 11.46 12.03 -12.43
N ARG A 73 11.70 11.47 -13.61
CA ARG A 73 12.92 11.67 -14.38
C ARG A 73 12.81 12.93 -15.25
N ASP A 74 13.96 13.45 -15.67
CA ASP A 74 14.04 14.64 -16.52
C ASP A 74 13.52 14.37 -17.94
N ASP A 75 13.47 13.10 -18.35
CA ASP A 75 12.84 12.62 -19.59
C ASP A 75 11.30 12.52 -19.50
N SER A 76 10.70 13.16 -18.52
CA SER A 76 9.24 13.16 -18.29
C SER A 76 8.64 11.76 -18.12
N ILE A 77 9.39 10.87 -17.48
CA ILE A 77 8.92 9.53 -17.12
C ILE A 77 8.68 9.47 -15.61
N ILE A 78 7.52 8.94 -15.22
CA ILE A 78 7.17 8.69 -13.81
C ILE A 78 7.30 7.19 -13.55
N GLU A 79 8.16 6.84 -12.61
CA GLU A 79 8.39 5.48 -12.17
C GLU A 79 7.82 5.29 -10.75
N PHE A 80 6.83 4.40 -10.61
CA PHE A 80 6.29 3.97 -9.33
C PHE A 80 6.94 2.64 -8.95
N ARG A 81 7.59 2.62 -7.79
CA ARG A 81 8.30 1.44 -7.30
C ARG A 81 7.64 0.91 -6.03
N SER A 82 7.18 -0.34 -6.09
CA SER A 82 6.78 -1.15 -4.95
C SER A 82 7.76 -2.32 -4.76
N VAL A 83 7.60 -3.12 -3.70
CA VAL A 83 8.47 -4.27 -3.45
C VAL A 83 8.38 -5.29 -4.60
N PHE A 84 7.16 -5.55 -5.10
CA PHE A 84 6.93 -6.57 -6.13
C PHE A 84 6.74 -6.02 -7.53
N ARG A 85 6.55 -4.71 -7.68
CA ARG A 85 6.19 -4.14 -8.99
C ARG A 85 6.88 -2.81 -9.23
N ARG A 86 7.35 -2.66 -10.45
CA ARG A 86 7.80 -1.38 -11.00
C ARG A 86 6.86 -1.01 -12.14
N THR A 87 6.23 0.15 -12.05
CA THR A 87 5.35 0.67 -13.08
C THR A 87 5.90 1.99 -13.58
N THR A 88 6.15 2.07 -14.87
CA THR A 88 6.65 3.26 -15.55
C THR A 88 5.54 3.80 -16.42
N ILE A 89 5.21 5.08 -16.27
CA ILE A 89 4.16 5.75 -17.05
C ILE A 89 4.66 7.11 -17.55
N SER A 90 4.15 7.55 -18.71
CA SER A 90 4.30 8.93 -19.16
C SER A 90 3.31 9.82 -18.40
N PRO A 91 3.69 11.05 -17.98
CA PRO A 91 2.76 12.01 -17.39
C PRO A 91 1.52 12.26 -18.30
N MET A 92 1.70 12.23 -19.61
CA MET A 92 0.63 12.42 -20.59
C MET A 92 -0.42 11.29 -20.59
N GLU A 93 -0.04 10.09 -20.12
CA GLU A 93 -0.96 8.95 -19.97
C GLU A 93 -1.82 9.06 -18.72
N VAL A 94 -1.47 9.95 -17.77
CA VAL A 94 -2.24 10.16 -16.54
C VAL A 94 -3.50 10.95 -16.86
N LYS A 95 -4.65 10.32 -16.64
CA LYS A 95 -5.96 10.91 -16.87
C LYS A 95 -6.47 11.70 -15.67
N SER A 96 -6.33 11.13 -14.48
CA SER A 96 -6.80 11.77 -13.27
C SER A 96 -6.05 11.29 -12.02
N VAL A 97 -6.01 12.16 -11.02
CA VAL A 97 -5.56 11.85 -9.65
C VAL A 97 -6.76 12.10 -8.73
N ARG A 98 -7.17 11.09 -7.95
CA ARG A 98 -8.38 11.16 -7.12
C ARG A 98 -8.07 10.70 -5.71
N ALA A 99 -8.30 11.56 -4.72
CA ALA A 99 -8.33 11.12 -3.33
C ALA A 99 -9.57 10.26 -3.07
N LYS A 100 -9.40 9.12 -2.40
CA LYS A 100 -10.53 8.27 -1.99
C LYS A 100 -11.24 8.90 -0.79
N ARG A 101 -12.50 9.25 -0.95
CA ARG A 101 -13.32 9.94 0.05
C ARG A 101 -13.46 9.19 1.38
N TYR A 102 -13.40 7.85 1.37
CA TYR A 102 -13.59 6.99 2.53
C TYR A 102 -12.33 6.23 2.98
N ALA A 103 -11.23 6.37 2.28
CA ALA A 103 -9.98 5.69 2.61
C ALA A 103 -8.94 6.75 2.96
N LEU A 104 -8.74 6.96 4.26
CA LEU A 104 -7.80 7.95 4.81
C LEU A 104 -6.43 7.83 4.14
N GLY A 105 -6.08 8.86 3.38
CA GLY A 105 -4.77 8.98 2.76
C GLY A 105 -4.54 8.19 1.47
N PHE A 106 -5.53 7.47 0.93
CA PHE A 106 -5.38 6.78 -0.36
C PHE A 106 -5.71 7.69 -1.53
N VAL A 107 -4.85 7.66 -2.53
CA VAL A 107 -4.97 8.42 -3.77
C VAL A 107 -4.80 7.48 -4.96
N ASP A 108 -5.72 7.56 -5.90
CA ASP A 108 -5.68 6.78 -7.13
C ASP A 108 -5.12 7.64 -8.27
N VAL A 109 -4.02 7.21 -8.85
CA VAL A 109 -3.49 7.75 -10.11
C VAL A 109 -3.98 6.87 -11.24
N VAL A 110 -4.97 7.38 -11.99
CA VAL A 110 -5.58 6.67 -13.13
C VAL A 110 -4.83 7.03 -14.39
N HIS A 111 -4.29 6.02 -15.08
CA HIS A 111 -3.59 6.17 -16.35
C HIS A 111 -4.15 5.21 -17.41
N GLN A 112 -3.66 5.29 -18.65
CA GLN A 112 -4.20 4.46 -19.76
C GLN A 112 -4.07 2.96 -19.49
N GLY A 113 -3.00 2.51 -18.84
CA GLY A 113 -2.73 1.10 -18.52
C GLY A 113 -3.35 0.62 -17.20
N GLY A 114 -4.12 1.45 -16.46
CA GLY A 114 -4.76 1.06 -15.22
C GLY A 114 -4.75 2.12 -14.13
N THR A 115 -4.68 1.67 -12.88
CA THR A 115 -4.67 2.55 -11.71
C THR A 115 -3.51 2.18 -10.78
N VAL A 116 -2.76 3.20 -10.34
CA VAL A 116 -1.75 3.08 -9.29
C VAL A 116 -2.33 3.68 -8.01
N HIS A 117 -2.36 2.88 -6.96
CA HIS A 117 -2.81 3.32 -5.63
C HIS A 117 -1.63 3.86 -4.85
N LEU A 118 -1.73 5.11 -4.38
CA LEU A 118 -0.71 5.81 -3.60
C LEU A 118 -1.23 6.14 -2.21
N LEU A 119 -0.30 6.46 -1.31
CA LEU A 119 -0.61 7.09 -0.04
C LEU A 119 -0.21 8.57 -0.11
N ASN A 120 -1.07 9.48 0.34
CA ASN A 120 -0.78 10.92 0.38
C ASN A 120 0.27 11.29 1.45
N GLN A 121 0.64 10.34 2.30
CA GLN A 121 1.69 10.48 3.33
C GLN A 121 3.11 10.35 2.76
N MET A 122 3.27 10.44 1.44
CA MET A 122 4.58 10.52 0.81
C MET A 122 5.20 11.89 1.06
N ASP A 123 6.50 11.90 1.34
CA ASP A 123 7.25 13.15 1.44
C ASP A 123 7.20 13.89 0.09
N GLY A 124 6.84 15.18 0.16
CA GLY A 124 6.67 16.00 -1.05
C GLY A 124 5.47 15.64 -1.93
N PHE A 125 4.41 14.99 -1.40
CA PHE A 125 3.24 14.62 -2.20
C PHE A 125 2.62 15.80 -2.96
N HIS A 126 2.48 16.97 -2.32
CA HIS A 126 1.96 18.18 -2.98
C HIS A 126 2.89 18.68 -4.10
N ASP A 127 4.22 18.59 -3.92
CA ASP A 127 5.17 18.92 -4.98
C ASP A 127 5.07 17.91 -6.14
N PHE A 128 4.85 16.62 -5.86
CA PHE A 128 4.56 15.62 -6.89
C PHE A 128 3.32 15.98 -7.70
N ILE A 129 2.21 16.34 -7.04
CA ILE A 129 0.97 16.76 -7.72
C ILE A 129 1.20 18.01 -8.57
N SER A 130 1.90 19.01 -8.06
CA SER A 130 2.26 20.24 -8.78
C SER A 130 3.15 19.94 -9.99
N THR A 131 4.13 19.07 -9.82
CA THR A 131 5.03 18.61 -10.89
C THR A 131 4.24 17.85 -11.96
N LEU A 132 3.34 16.94 -11.56
CA LEU A 132 2.48 16.22 -12.50
C LEU A 132 1.59 17.17 -13.30
N LYS A 133 1.01 18.18 -12.64
CA LYS A 133 0.17 19.19 -13.28
C LYS A 133 0.95 20.08 -14.25
N SER A 134 2.21 20.40 -13.94
CA SER A 134 3.09 21.14 -14.85
C SER A 134 3.46 20.33 -16.11
N LEU A 135 3.67 19.01 -15.95
CA LEU A 135 4.00 18.10 -17.05
C LEU A 135 2.77 17.71 -17.89
N ASN A 136 1.59 17.66 -17.27
CA ASN A 136 0.32 17.38 -17.92
C ASN A 136 -0.77 18.33 -17.42
N PRO A 137 -0.95 19.51 -18.04
CA PRO A 137 -1.97 20.48 -17.63
C PRO A 137 -3.42 19.96 -17.74
N SER A 138 -3.66 18.93 -18.56
CA SER A 138 -4.99 18.32 -18.75
C SER A 138 -5.39 17.34 -17.66
N VAL A 139 -4.47 16.99 -16.73
CA VAL A 139 -4.75 16.04 -15.67
C VAL A 139 -5.84 16.58 -14.74
N LYS A 140 -6.85 15.75 -14.45
CA LYS A 140 -7.93 16.09 -13.52
C LYS A 140 -7.52 15.70 -12.11
N ILE A 141 -7.37 16.69 -11.21
CA ILE A 141 -7.04 16.47 -9.79
C ILE A 141 -8.30 16.68 -8.97
N GLN A 142 -8.67 15.69 -8.14
CA GLN A 142 -9.89 15.71 -7.34
C GLN A 142 -9.57 15.33 -5.89
N GLY A 143 -9.81 16.25 -4.97
CA GLY A 143 -9.71 15.99 -3.52
C GLY A 143 -8.28 15.82 -2.97
N CYS A 144 -7.26 16.30 -3.68
CA CYS A 144 -5.85 16.27 -3.24
C CYS A 144 -5.40 17.66 -2.83
#